data_6dd9df51ecb734f7c8a09d01252ce9d9
#
_entry.id   6dd9df51ecb734f7c8a09d01252ce9d9
#
_cell.length_a   1.000
_cell.length_b   1.000
_cell.length_c   1.000
_cell.angle_alpha   90.00
_cell.angle_beta   90.00
_cell.angle_gamma   90.00
#
_symmetry.space_group_name_H-M   'P 1'
#
loop_
_entity.id
_entity.type
_entity.pdbx_description
1 polymer ?
#
loop_
_entity_poly.entity_id
_entity_poly.type
_entity_poly.pdbx_seq_one_letter_code
_entity_poly.pdbx_strand_id
1 'polypeptide(L)'
;MGVFTHEMEVTSPIPPEKAFKVFVLDYDTLFPKVVPHAIKSVEVLQGDGGPGTIKKINFAEGMGIKYVKHQVHVLDKDNRYYNFSVIEGDVLSEKLEKISDENKFDPAPNGGTIVKITTKFHTVGDAEFKEDEIKQVIQSRARVFKAVEDYVVANPDA
;
A
#
# COMPACT_ATOMS: atom_id res chain seq x y z
N MET A 1 22.22 -2.76 11.55
CA MET A 1 21.15 -3.11 10.59
C MET A 1 20.10 -3.94 11.29
N GLY A 2 18.83 -3.56 11.11
CA GLY A 2 17.72 -4.29 11.69
C GLY A 2 16.53 -4.35 10.75
N VAL A 3 15.66 -5.29 11.02
CA VAL A 3 14.37 -5.41 10.33
C VAL A 3 13.29 -5.49 11.39
N PHE A 4 12.32 -4.57 11.31
CA PHE A 4 11.14 -4.60 12.16
C PHE A 4 9.96 -5.08 11.34
N THR A 5 9.29 -6.13 11.80
CA THR A 5 8.17 -6.73 11.09
C THR A 5 6.87 -6.39 11.79
N HIS A 6 5.91 -5.90 11.03
CA HIS A 6 4.55 -5.62 11.49
C HIS A 6 3.58 -6.49 10.70
N GLU A 7 2.80 -7.28 11.40
CA GLU A 7 1.79 -8.15 10.79
C GLU A 7 0.41 -7.69 11.21
N MET A 8 -0.53 -7.64 10.26
CA MET A 8 -1.90 -7.28 10.56
C MET A 8 -2.86 -7.96 9.59
N GLU A 9 -4.11 -8.08 10.03
CA GLU A 9 -5.21 -8.50 9.17
C GLU A 9 -6.24 -7.39 9.14
N VAL A 10 -6.73 -7.09 7.94
CA VAL A 10 -7.78 -6.10 7.73
C VAL A 10 -8.94 -6.81 7.06
N THR A 11 -10.15 -6.62 7.60
CA THR A 11 -11.35 -7.18 6.98
C THR A 11 -12.03 -6.14 6.10
N SER A 12 -12.62 -6.59 5.01
CA SER A 12 -13.37 -5.74 4.09
C SER A 12 -14.64 -6.48 3.66
N PRO A 13 -15.78 -5.77 3.49
CA PRO A 13 -16.98 -6.39 2.95
C PRO A 13 -16.90 -6.65 1.45
N ILE A 14 -15.88 -6.14 0.78
CA ILE A 14 -15.70 -6.30 -0.67
C ILE A 14 -15.21 -7.73 -0.97
N PRO A 15 -15.83 -8.44 -1.95
CA PRO A 15 -15.37 -9.79 -2.32
C PRO A 15 -13.91 -9.81 -2.78
N PRO A 16 -13.16 -10.93 -2.59
CA PRO A 16 -11.71 -10.95 -2.81
C PRO A 16 -11.25 -10.53 -4.20
N GLU A 17 -11.91 -10.99 -5.26
CA GLU A 17 -11.51 -10.61 -6.62
C GLU A 17 -11.70 -9.13 -6.86
N LYS A 18 -12.81 -8.57 -6.40
CA LYS A 18 -13.06 -7.13 -6.52
C LYS A 18 -12.13 -6.34 -5.64
N ALA A 19 -11.87 -6.80 -4.43
CA ALA A 19 -10.92 -6.14 -3.52
C ALA A 19 -9.54 -6.07 -4.16
N PHE A 20 -9.06 -7.17 -4.72
CA PHE A 20 -7.77 -7.18 -5.41
C PHE A 20 -7.77 -6.22 -6.61
N LYS A 21 -8.85 -6.19 -7.36
CA LYS A 21 -9.00 -5.28 -8.50
C LYS A 21 -8.88 -3.81 -8.05
N VAL A 22 -9.70 -3.39 -7.09
CA VAL A 22 -9.77 -1.97 -6.70
C VAL A 22 -8.56 -1.49 -5.91
N PHE A 23 -8.01 -2.33 -5.05
CA PHE A 23 -6.87 -1.94 -4.21
C PHE A 23 -5.51 -2.17 -4.85
N VAL A 24 -5.40 -3.02 -5.84
CA VAL A 24 -4.13 -3.37 -6.49
C VAL A 24 -4.13 -2.99 -7.96
N LEU A 25 -5.03 -3.57 -8.74
CA LEU A 25 -5.01 -3.41 -10.20
C LEU A 25 -5.38 -2.00 -10.66
N ASP A 26 -6.37 -1.39 -10.01
CA ASP A 26 -6.88 -0.07 -10.36
C ASP A 26 -6.29 1.05 -9.50
N TYR A 27 -5.32 0.74 -8.64
CA TYR A 27 -4.73 1.69 -7.71
C TYR A 27 -4.34 3.01 -8.36
N ASP A 28 -3.63 2.93 -9.49
CA ASP A 28 -3.02 4.11 -10.13
C ASP A 28 -4.04 5.16 -10.58
N THR A 29 -5.24 4.71 -10.94
CA THR A 29 -6.30 5.60 -11.40
C THR A 29 -7.36 5.85 -10.33
N LEU A 30 -7.70 4.82 -9.56
CA LEU A 30 -8.76 4.89 -8.57
C LEU A 30 -8.38 5.74 -7.34
N PHE A 31 -7.20 5.52 -6.79
CA PHE A 31 -6.79 6.22 -5.56
C PHE A 31 -6.68 7.74 -5.75
N PRO A 32 -6.05 8.26 -6.81
CA PRO A 32 -6.06 9.71 -7.04
C PRO A 32 -7.46 10.29 -7.27
N LYS A 33 -8.35 9.49 -7.86
CA LYS A 33 -9.74 9.91 -8.10
C LYS A 33 -10.54 10.01 -6.80
N VAL A 34 -10.38 9.02 -5.91
CA VAL A 34 -11.19 8.90 -4.70
C VAL A 34 -10.62 9.73 -3.55
N VAL A 35 -9.29 9.76 -3.41
CA VAL A 35 -8.61 10.45 -2.31
C VAL A 35 -7.61 11.50 -2.83
N PRO A 36 -8.06 12.47 -3.65
CA PRO A 36 -7.12 13.47 -4.21
C PRO A 36 -6.51 14.38 -3.14
N HIS A 37 -7.11 14.44 -1.96
CA HIS A 37 -6.57 15.18 -0.82
C HIS A 37 -5.40 14.45 -0.14
N ALA A 38 -5.19 13.18 -0.46
CA ALA A 38 -4.08 12.38 0.04
C ALA A 38 -3.11 12.02 -1.08
N ILE A 39 -3.61 11.46 -2.18
CA ILE A 39 -2.79 11.03 -3.32
C ILE A 39 -3.15 11.88 -4.53
N LYS A 40 -2.19 12.68 -4.98
CA LYS A 40 -2.38 13.57 -6.11
C LYS A 40 -2.34 12.83 -7.44
N SER A 41 -1.35 11.97 -7.62
CA SER A 41 -1.17 11.23 -8.87
C SER A 41 -0.25 10.04 -8.66
N VAL A 42 -0.32 9.10 -9.62
CA VAL A 42 0.59 7.95 -9.68
C VAL A 42 1.20 7.92 -11.08
N GLU A 43 2.52 7.85 -11.15
CA GLU A 43 3.26 7.77 -12.40
C GLU A 43 3.98 6.44 -12.50
N VAL A 44 3.81 5.74 -13.61
CA VAL A 44 4.60 4.53 -13.88
C VAL A 44 5.90 4.97 -14.54
N LEU A 45 7.01 4.83 -13.83
CA LEU A 45 8.31 5.24 -14.32
C LEU A 45 8.98 4.18 -15.17
N GLN A 46 8.69 2.91 -14.88
CA GLN A 46 9.28 1.78 -15.56
C GLN A 46 8.35 0.57 -15.41
N GLY A 47 8.26 -0.24 -16.48
CA GLY A 47 7.51 -1.50 -16.42
C GLY A 47 6.08 -1.39 -16.91
N ASP A 48 5.35 -2.49 -16.78
CA ASP A 48 3.99 -2.67 -17.30
C ASP A 48 2.92 -2.91 -16.23
N GLY A 49 3.27 -2.74 -14.97
CA GLY A 49 2.40 -3.02 -13.83
C GLY A 49 2.75 -4.30 -13.09
N GLY A 50 3.47 -5.23 -13.73
CA GLY A 50 3.90 -6.48 -13.13
C GLY A 50 5.24 -6.37 -12.40
N PRO A 51 5.87 -7.52 -12.07
CA PRO A 51 7.15 -7.53 -11.36
C PRO A 51 8.22 -6.67 -12.06
N GLY A 52 8.95 -5.90 -11.28
CA GLY A 52 9.97 -4.97 -11.77
C GLY A 52 9.46 -3.56 -12.04
N THR A 53 8.15 -3.36 -12.06
CA THR A 53 7.56 -2.04 -12.26
C THR A 53 7.96 -1.10 -11.14
N ILE A 54 8.29 0.14 -11.51
CA ILE A 54 8.57 1.22 -10.56
C ILE A 54 7.52 2.31 -10.76
N LYS A 55 6.83 2.65 -9.68
CA LYS A 55 5.80 3.69 -9.65
C LYS A 55 6.22 4.80 -8.72
N LYS A 56 5.87 6.03 -9.10
CA LYS A 56 6.02 7.19 -8.23
C LYS A 56 4.62 7.64 -7.80
N ILE A 57 4.39 7.63 -6.50
CA ILE A 57 3.14 8.07 -5.91
C ILE A 57 3.37 9.46 -5.35
N ASN A 58 2.71 10.46 -5.95
CA ASN A 58 2.79 11.84 -5.52
C ASN A 58 1.68 12.15 -4.54
N PHE A 59 2.05 12.62 -3.35
CA PHE A 59 1.09 12.96 -2.31
C PHE A 59 0.62 14.40 -2.47
N ALA A 60 -0.59 14.67 -1.97
CA ALA A 60 -1.16 16.01 -1.96
C ALA A 60 -0.45 16.88 -0.92
N GLU A 61 -0.56 18.20 -1.07
CA GLU A 61 -0.06 19.14 -0.08
C GLU A 61 -0.73 18.89 1.28
N GLY A 62 0.03 19.06 2.34
CA GLY A 62 -0.47 18.84 3.69
C GLY A 62 -0.32 17.43 4.23
N MET A 63 0.15 16.49 3.41
CA MET A 63 0.39 15.10 3.87
C MET A 63 1.69 14.93 4.65
N GLY A 64 2.57 15.94 4.65
CA GLY A 64 3.85 15.87 5.34
C GLY A 64 4.95 15.13 4.58
N ILE A 65 4.60 14.49 3.49
CA ILE A 65 5.52 13.81 2.57
C ILE A 65 5.17 14.19 1.15
N LYS A 66 6.17 14.22 0.27
CA LYS A 66 5.99 14.65 -1.13
C LYS A 66 5.66 13.50 -2.06
N TYR A 67 6.45 12.45 -2.02
CA TYR A 67 6.27 11.29 -2.87
C TYR A 67 6.93 10.06 -2.27
N VAL A 68 6.58 8.90 -2.81
CA VAL A 68 7.30 7.65 -2.60
C VAL A 68 7.44 6.94 -3.93
N LYS A 69 8.48 6.12 -4.06
CA LYS A 69 8.62 5.20 -5.19
C LYS A 69 8.42 3.78 -4.71
N HIS A 70 7.53 3.07 -5.38
CA HIS A 70 7.27 1.66 -5.15
C HIS A 70 7.91 0.83 -6.25
N GLN A 71 8.54 -0.27 -5.87
CA GLN A 71 8.97 -1.31 -6.83
C GLN A 71 8.11 -2.54 -6.60
N VAL A 72 7.43 -3.00 -7.63
CA VAL A 72 6.58 -4.19 -7.56
C VAL A 72 7.46 -5.44 -7.67
N HIS A 73 7.29 -6.37 -6.74
CA HIS A 73 8.02 -7.65 -6.72
C HIS A 73 7.15 -8.81 -7.18
N VAL A 74 5.91 -8.87 -6.70
CA VAL A 74 4.95 -9.91 -7.05
C VAL A 74 3.61 -9.28 -7.34
N LEU A 75 2.99 -9.66 -8.45
CA LEU A 75 1.60 -9.36 -8.74
C LEU A 75 0.98 -10.62 -9.31
N ASP A 76 0.22 -11.33 -8.50
CA ASP A 76 -0.39 -12.62 -8.84
C ASP A 76 -1.92 -12.51 -8.70
N LYS A 77 -2.61 -12.33 -9.81
CA LYS A 77 -4.05 -12.17 -9.85
C LYS A 77 -4.80 -13.42 -9.39
N ASP A 78 -4.28 -14.57 -9.75
CA ASP A 78 -4.96 -15.85 -9.49
C ASP A 78 -4.96 -16.19 -8.00
N ASN A 79 -3.84 -15.94 -7.32
CA ASN A 79 -3.70 -16.19 -5.90
C ASN A 79 -3.89 -14.93 -5.06
N ARG A 80 -4.07 -13.78 -5.69
CA ARG A 80 -4.31 -12.49 -5.05
C ARG A 80 -3.19 -12.08 -4.09
N TYR A 81 -1.95 -12.17 -4.58
CA TYR A 81 -0.76 -11.66 -3.90
C TYR A 81 -0.28 -10.37 -4.55
N TYR A 82 0.11 -9.42 -3.74
CA TYR A 82 0.74 -8.20 -4.21
C TYR A 82 1.85 -7.79 -3.23
N ASN A 83 3.10 -7.89 -3.69
CA ASN A 83 4.27 -7.56 -2.88
C ASN A 83 5.03 -6.43 -3.56
N PHE A 84 5.40 -5.43 -2.77
CA PHE A 84 6.16 -4.29 -3.27
C PHE A 84 7.09 -3.76 -2.18
N SER A 85 8.00 -2.89 -2.57
CA SER A 85 8.84 -2.17 -1.62
C SER A 85 8.79 -0.69 -1.90
N VAL A 86 8.79 0.11 -0.83
CA VAL A 86 9.05 1.55 -0.91
C VAL A 86 10.57 1.69 -0.95
N ILE A 87 11.10 2.16 -2.08
CA ILE A 87 12.54 2.22 -2.33
C ILE A 87 13.11 3.63 -2.24
N GLU A 88 12.25 4.65 -2.27
CA GLU A 88 12.66 6.05 -2.21
C GLU A 88 11.50 6.89 -1.69
N GLY A 89 11.79 7.97 -0.99
CA GLY A 89 10.82 8.95 -0.55
C GLY A 89 11.02 9.42 0.87
N ASP A 90 10.33 10.51 1.23
CA ASP A 90 10.45 11.16 2.53
C ASP A 90 10.08 10.23 3.71
N VAL A 91 9.18 9.28 3.46
CA VAL A 91 8.73 8.35 4.51
C VAL A 91 9.87 7.49 5.05
N LEU A 92 10.89 7.25 4.24
CA LEU A 92 12.05 6.47 4.66
C LEU A 92 12.91 7.24 5.64
N SER A 93 12.84 8.57 5.61
CA SER A 93 13.69 9.46 6.40
C SER A 93 15.18 9.08 6.21
N GLU A 94 16.03 9.32 7.20
CA GLU A 94 17.41 8.87 7.19
C GLU A 94 17.57 7.53 7.91
N LYS A 95 16.46 6.97 8.40
CA LYS A 95 16.46 5.78 9.25
C LYS A 95 16.21 4.48 8.49
N LEU A 96 15.52 4.54 7.36
CA LEU A 96 15.09 3.34 6.64
C LEU A 96 15.76 3.26 5.28
N GLU A 97 16.21 2.06 4.95
CA GLU A 97 16.71 1.71 3.64
C GLU A 97 15.53 1.47 2.67
N LYS A 98 14.52 0.78 3.16
CA LYS A 98 13.29 0.47 2.41
C LYS A 98 12.19 0.01 3.37
N ILE A 99 10.96 -0.02 2.85
CA ILE A 99 9.82 -0.67 3.51
C ILE A 99 9.30 -1.71 2.53
N SER A 100 9.23 -2.98 2.94
CA SER A 100 8.71 -4.07 2.11
C SER A 100 7.33 -4.48 2.58
N ASP A 101 6.41 -4.69 1.65
CA ASP A 101 5.04 -5.07 1.94
C ASP A 101 4.66 -6.33 1.20
N GLU A 102 4.10 -7.30 1.93
CA GLU A 102 3.52 -8.51 1.38
C GLU A 102 2.03 -8.48 1.70
N ASN A 103 1.19 -8.58 0.67
CA ASN A 103 -0.25 -8.49 0.81
C ASN A 103 -0.91 -9.70 0.19
N LYS A 104 -1.80 -10.36 0.95
CA LYS A 104 -2.59 -11.46 0.46
C LYS A 104 -4.07 -11.18 0.73
N PHE A 105 -4.90 -11.33 -0.30
CA PHE A 105 -6.34 -11.10 -0.23
C PHE A 105 -7.05 -12.45 -0.17
N ASP A 106 -7.45 -12.89 1.03
CA ASP A 106 -8.12 -14.17 1.24
C ASP A 106 -9.64 -13.99 1.36
N PRO A 107 -10.42 -15.00 0.95
CA PRO A 107 -11.86 -14.95 1.16
C PRO A 107 -12.19 -15.05 2.65
N ALA A 108 -13.14 -14.21 3.09
CA ALA A 108 -13.68 -14.26 4.44
C ALA A 108 -14.95 -15.12 4.47
N PRO A 109 -15.32 -15.68 5.64
CA PRO A 109 -16.52 -16.52 5.74
C PRO A 109 -17.81 -15.85 5.35
N ASN A 110 -17.90 -14.52 5.44
CA ASN A 110 -19.09 -13.73 5.11
C ASN A 110 -19.16 -13.28 3.65
N GLY A 111 -18.27 -13.77 2.80
CA GLY A 111 -18.20 -13.37 1.38
C GLY A 111 -17.34 -12.17 1.11
N GLY A 112 -16.81 -11.51 2.14
CA GLY A 112 -15.86 -10.41 2.01
C GLY A 112 -14.43 -10.91 1.92
N THR A 113 -13.49 -10.06 2.34
CA THR A 113 -12.05 -10.32 2.22
C THR A 113 -11.35 -10.12 3.56
N ILE A 114 -10.36 -10.96 3.82
CA ILE A 114 -9.37 -10.73 4.87
C ILE A 114 -8.05 -10.43 4.15
N VAL A 115 -7.55 -9.22 4.31
CA VAL A 115 -6.24 -8.84 3.75
C VAL A 115 -5.18 -9.07 4.81
N LYS A 116 -4.27 -9.97 4.53
CA LYS A 116 -3.13 -10.25 5.40
C LYS A 116 -1.94 -9.44 4.92
N ILE A 117 -1.44 -8.58 5.79
CA ILE A 117 -0.39 -7.61 5.43
C ILE A 117 0.81 -7.82 6.34
N THR A 118 1.96 -8.08 5.73
CA THR A 118 3.24 -8.14 6.43
C THR A 118 4.10 -7.00 5.93
N THR A 119 4.44 -6.08 6.82
CA THR A 119 5.27 -4.92 6.52
C THR A 119 6.60 -5.04 7.23
N LYS A 120 7.70 -4.92 6.49
CA LYS A 120 9.05 -5.00 7.04
C LYS A 120 9.75 -3.66 6.84
N PHE A 121 10.20 -3.08 7.95
CA PHE A 121 10.94 -1.83 7.97
C PHE A 121 12.43 -2.15 8.10
N HIS A 122 13.19 -1.89 7.05
CA HIS A 122 14.63 -2.19 6.99
C HIS A 122 15.40 -0.94 7.37
N THR A 123 16.09 -0.99 8.52
CA THR A 123 16.82 0.17 9.03
C THR A 123 18.21 0.30 8.42
N VAL A 124 18.71 1.54 8.36
CA VAL A 124 20.06 1.85 7.91
C VAL A 124 21.00 1.80 9.13
N GLY A 125 22.06 0.99 9.03
CA GLY A 125 23.06 0.91 10.08
C GLY A 125 22.47 0.63 11.47
N ASP A 126 22.78 1.48 12.44
CA ASP A 126 22.30 1.37 13.82
C ASP A 126 21.06 2.23 14.09
N ALA A 127 20.42 2.74 13.06
CA ALA A 127 19.24 3.59 13.22
C ALA A 127 18.12 2.84 13.94
N GLU A 128 17.42 3.53 14.82
CA GLU A 128 16.23 3.01 15.50
C GLU A 128 14.98 3.55 14.83
N PHE A 129 14.10 2.64 14.41
CA PHE A 129 12.78 3.00 13.93
C PHE A 129 11.79 2.64 15.02
N LYS A 130 11.24 3.66 15.69
CA LYS A 130 10.45 3.49 16.90
C LYS A 130 9.04 3.00 16.60
N GLU A 131 8.42 2.37 17.58
CA GLU A 131 7.05 1.86 17.48
C GLU A 131 6.07 2.96 17.07
N ASP A 132 6.24 4.19 17.57
CA ASP A 132 5.39 5.33 17.19
C ASP A 132 5.50 5.65 15.71
N GLU A 133 6.69 5.57 15.16
CA GLU A 133 6.95 5.85 13.74
C GLU A 133 6.30 4.75 12.86
N ILE A 134 6.39 3.50 13.29
CA ILE A 134 5.71 2.39 12.63
C ILE A 134 4.20 2.60 12.60
N LYS A 135 3.63 2.96 13.75
CA LYS A 135 2.19 3.23 13.88
C LYS A 135 1.72 4.34 12.96
N GLN A 136 2.50 5.42 12.83
CA GLN A 136 2.16 6.52 11.93
C GLN A 136 2.03 6.07 10.48
N VAL A 137 2.98 5.27 10.00
CA VAL A 137 2.94 4.73 8.64
C VAL A 137 1.71 3.85 8.44
N ILE A 138 1.47 2.92 9.36
CA ILE A 138 0.36 1.97 9.27
C ILE A 138 -0.98 2.70 9.34
N GLN A 139 -1.14 3.67 10.25
CA GLN A 139 -2.39 4.42 10.40
C GLN A 139 -2.70 5.30 9.19
N SER A 140 -1.68 5.92 8.58
CA SER A 140 -1.85 6.71 7.37
C SER A 140 -2.36 5.85 6.22
N ARG A 141 -1.78 4.68 6.05
CA ARG A 141 -2.21 3.72 5.02
C ARG A 141 -3.63 3.23 5.27
N ALA A 142 -3.96 2.95 6.53
CA ALA A 142 -5.28 2.46 6.92
C ALA A 142 -6.36 3.50 6.62
N ARG A 143 -6.10 4.78 6.84
CA ARG A 143 -7.05 5.85 6.54
C ARG A 143 -7.35 5.95 5.04
N VAL A 144 -6.32 5.85 4.21
CA VAL A 144 -6.47 5.89 2.76
C VAL A 144 -7.23 4.65 2.28
N PHE A 145 -6.88 3.48 2.78
CA PHE A 145 -7.57 2.22 2.47
C PHE A 145 -9.06 2.31 2.80
N LYS A 146 -9.38 2.79 4.00
CA LYS A 146 -10.77 2.90 4.47
C LYS A 146 -11.57 3.86 3.60
N ALA A 147 -10.99 4.99 3.20
CA ALA A 147 -11.66 5.96 2.35
C ALA A 147 -11.99 5.35 0.97
N VAL A 148 -11.07 4.60 0.39
CA VAL A 148 -11.30 3.93 -0.89
C VAL A 148 -12.33 2.81 -0.73
N GLU A 149 -12.26 2.04 0.36
CA GLU A 149 -13.24 1.00 0.66
C GLU A 149 -14.66 1.59 0.75
N ASP A 150 -14.82 2.67 1.49
CA ASP A 150 -16.13 3.32 1.64
C ASP A 150 -16.67 3.80 0.30
N TYR A 151 -15.82 4.35 -0.55
CA TYR A 151 -16.21 4.75 -1.89
C TYR A 151 -16.69 3.56 -2.74
N VAL A 152 -15.94 2.47 -2.73
CA VAL A 152 -16.27 1.27 -3.52
C VAL A 152 -17.57 0.63 -3.04
N VAL A 153 -17.79 0.58 -1.73
CA VAL A 153 -19.03 0.05 -1.16
C VAL A 153 -20.23 0.91 -1.56
N ALA A 154 -20.06 2.23 -1.60
CA ALA A 154 -21.12 3.17 -2.01
C ALA A 154 -21.30 3.21 -3.54
N ASN A 155 -20.34 2.74 -4.32
CA ASN A 155 -20.35 2.75 -5.77
C ASN A 155 -19.99 1.36 -6.31
N PRO A 156 -20.93 0.38 -6.26
CA PRO A 156 -20.63 -1.02 -6.59
C PRO A 156 -20.09 -1.26 -7.99
N ASP A 157 -20.33 -0.29 -8.92
CA ASP A 157 -19.85 -0.40 -10.30
C ASP A 157 -18.44 0.18 -10.50
N ALA A 158 -17.84 0.64 -9.43
CA ALA A 158 -16.50 1.21 -9.51
C ALA A 158 -15.44 0.15 -9.83
#